data_40ad27b4c8b3185d98c2f9a7eabd3f39
#
_entry.id   40ad27b4c8b3185d98c2f9a7eabd3f39
#
_cell.length_a   1.000
_cell.length_b   1.000
_cell.length_c   1.000
_cell.angle_alpha   90.00
_cell.angle_beta   90.00
_cell.angle_gamma   90.00
#
_symmetry.space_group_name_H-M   'P 1'
#
loop_
_entity.id
_entity.type
_entity.pdbx_description
1 polymer ?
#
loop_
_entity_poly.entity_id
_entity_poly.type
_entity_poly.pdbx_seq_one_letter_code
_entity_poly.pdbx_strand_id
1 'polypeptide(L)'
;MRGFFNYLFRKEFLMLVARDKNGKLINLLNGIPDKSDFYCPACQSPVRLKNGRVIRPHFAHVALQDCKFYSENESAEHLNLKAELYQSLSQTESVEIEKVIPEPEQIADLLVNHNLALEVQCSRLSEARLCERTQAYQVNGYQVLWLLGEKLWLDRRLSSLHKQFLYFSQNMGFHLWELDINRRELRLKYLIYEDIFGKVYYQTRSCSFDGNIMTFLQLPYAKQTLTSYPVHQRRQVGLAIQKQLLARNPRWLRQQELAYSQGRNLIAQSDADFFPQVRLPQCSRGFCQINQDVSHFSAAFFQYYQKQKDKEIQTLYPPAFYDKMK
;
A
#
# COMPACT_ATOMS: atom_id res chain seq x y z
N MET A 1 16.57 -39.06 -19.81
CA MET A 1 15.25 -38.43 -20.00
C MET A 1 14.74 -38.00 -18.62
N ARG A 2 14.88 -36.72 -18.27
CA ARG A 2 14.31 -36.14 -17.03
C ARG A 2 13.04 -35.40 -17.45
N GLY A 3 11.89 -35.98 -17.13
CA GLY A 3 10.61 -35.37 -17.37
C GLY A 3 10.44 -34.10 -16.50
N PHE A 4 10.41 -32.93 -17.13
CA PHE A 4 9.94 -31.70 -16.52
C PHE A 4 8.42 -31.83 -16.31
N PHE A 5 8.01 -32.11 -15.08
CA PHE A 5 6.63 -31.88 -14.65
C PHE A 5 6.42 -30.37 -14.54
N ASN A 6 5.96 -29.78 -15.61
CA ASN A 6 5.32 -28.46 -15.55
C ASN A 6 4.02 -28.63 -14.75
N TYR A 7 4.05 -28.41 -13.45
CA TYR A 7 2.84 -28.07 -12.70
C TYR A 7 2.36 -26.73 -13.22
N LEU A 8 1.44 -26.77 -14.16
CA LEU A 8 0.56 -25.63 -14.44
C LEU A 8 -0.18 -25.33 -13.13
N PHE A 9 0.30 -24.31 -12.40
CA PHE A 9 -0.46 -23.73 -11.30
C PHE A 9 -1.77 -23.24 -11.89
N ARG A 10 -2.83 -24.04 -11.79
CA ARG A 10 -4.19 -23.55 -12.04
C ARG A 10 -4.41 -22.37 -11.11
N LYS A 11 -4.74 -21.23 -11.70
CA LYS A 11 -5.18 -20.05 -10.96
C LYS A 11 -6.40 -20.46 -10.15
N GLU A 12 -6.28 -20.46 -8.83
CA GLU A 12 -7.37 -20.83 -7.92
C GLU A 12 -7.71 -19.61 -7.05
N PHE A 13 -9.00 -19.41 -6.81
CA PHE A 13 -9.47 -18.46 -5.83
C PHE A 13 -9.55 -19.18 -4.48
N LEU A 14 -8.69 -18.79 -3.54
CA LEU A 14 -8.54 -19.44 -2.24
C LEU A 14 -9.40 -18.69 -1.22
N MET A 15 -10.41 -19.33 -0.65
CA MET A 15 -11.34 -18.71 0.31
C MET A 15 -11.23 -19.36 1.68
N LEU A 16 -11.40 -18.56 2.72
CA LEU A 16 -11.49 -19.02 4.12
C LEU A 16 -12.94 -19.25 4.56
N VAL A 17 -13.91 -18.72 3.81
CA VAL A 17 -15.32 -18.88 4.13
C VAL A 17 -16.12 -19.51 2.98
N ALA A 18 -17.14 -20.27 3.34
CA ALA A 18 -18.13 -20.83 2.41
C ALA A 18 -19.48 -20.96 3.12
N ARG A 19 -20.57 -21.18 2.37
CA ARG A 19 -21.87 -21.59 2.93
C ARG A 19 -22.03 -23.09 2.84
N ASP A 20 -22.57 -23.69 3.88
CA ASP A 20 -23.01 -25.10 3.83
C ASP A 20 -24.35 -25.21 3.09
N LYS A 21 -24.85 -26.44 2.91
CA LYS A 21 -26.13 -26.76 2.27
C LYS A 21 -27.36 -26.12 2.96
N ASN A 22 -27.24 -25.70 4.23
CA ASN A 22 -28.29 -25.03 5.00
C ASN A 22 -28.15 -23.49 4.93
N GLY A 23 -27.21 -22.96 4.17
CA GLY A 23 -26.91 -21.53 4.04
C GLY A 23 -26.10 -20.94 5.19
N LYS A 24 -25.67 -21.75 6.17
CA LYS A 24 -24.84 -21.30 7.28
C LYS A 24 -23.43 -20.97 6.79
N LEU A 25 -22.90 -19.80 7.19
CA LEU A 25 -21.54 -19.40 6.88
C LEU A 25 -20.54 -20.21 7.73
N ILE A 26 -19.62 -20.87 7.07
CA ILE A 26 -18.53 -21.65 7.65
C ILE A 26 -17.22 -20.86 7.49
N ASN A 27 -16.54 -20.59 8.59
CA ASN A 27 -15.21 -19.96 8.61
C ASN A 27 -14.17 -20.98 9.05
N LEU A 28 -13.21 -21.30 8.18
CA LEU A 28 -12.17 -22.30 8.45
C LEU A 28 -11.20 -21.92 9.56
N LEU A 29 -11.17 -20.66 9.96
CA LEU A 29 -10.36 -20.19 11.09
C LEU A 29 -10.97 -20.58 12.44
N ASN A 30 -12.26 -20.92 12.47
CA ASN A 30 -12.97 -21.39 13.66
C ASN A 30 -12.95 -22.91 13.78
N GLY A 31 -12.38 -23.64 12.81
CA GLY A 31 -12.30 -25.09 12.78
C GLY A 31 -12.60 -25.67 11.39
N ILE A 32 -12.14 -26.90 11.19
CA ILE A 32 -12.39 -27.63 9.93
C ILE A 32 -13.75 -28.30 10.04
N PRO A 33 -14.69 -28.03 9.12
CA PRO A 33 -16.01 -28.64 9.15
C PRO A 33 -15.96 -30.12 8.69
N ASP A 34 -16.98 -30.88 9.05
CA ASP A 34 -17.22 -32.20 8.46
C ASP A 34 -17.46 -32.10 6.96
N LYS A 35 -17.27 -33.22 6.27
CA LYS A 35 -17.52 -33.30 4.82
C LYS A 35 -18.98 -32.96 4.53
N SER A 36 -19.20 -31.94 3.70
CA SER A 36 -20.51 -31.47 3.27
C SER A 36 -20.36 -30.83 1.88
N ASP A 37 -21.49 -30.46 1.29
CA ASP A 37 -21.52 -29.59 0.12
C ASP A 37 -21.34 -28.14 0.58
N PHE A 38 -20.43 -27.43 -0.08
CA PHE A 38 -20.12 -26.04 0.22
C PHE A 38 -20.31 -25.16 -1.02
N TYR A 39 -20.71 -23.91 -0.80
CA TYR A 39 -21.04 -22.95 -1.83
C TYR A 39 -20.34 -21.61 -1.56
N CYS A 40 -19.90 -20.94 -2.62
CA CYS A 40 -19.32 -19.60 -2.55
C CYS A 40 -20.36 -18.60 -2.01
N PRO A 41 -20.03 -17.78 -0.99
CA PRO A 41 -20.97 -16.81 -0.44
C PRO A 41 -21.42 -15.73 -1.46
N ALA A 42 -20.59 -15.45 -2.48
CA ALA A 42 -20.81 -14.41 -3.45
C ALA A 42 -21.58 -14.89 -4.69
N CYS A 43 -21.14 -15.98 -5.32
CA CYS A 43 -21.73 -16.46 -6.60
C CYS A 43 -22.60 -17.72 -6.43
N GLN A 44 -22.65 -18.31 -5.24
CA GLN A 44 -23.38 -19.53 -4.91
C GLN A 44 -22.93 -20.79 -5.68
N SER A 45 -21.85 -20.71 -6.45
CA SER A 45 -21.28 -21.87 -7.15
C SER A 45 -20.66 -22.86 -6.16
N PRO A 46 -20.64 -24.16 -6.49
CA PRO A 46 -20.02 -25.19 -5.64
C PRO A 46 -18.53 -24.94 -5.41
N VAL A 47 -18.09 -25.12 -4.17
CA VAL A 47 -16.68 -25.05 -3.76
C VAL A 47 -16.27 -26.32 -3.04
N ARG A 48 -14.98 -26.66 -3.08
CA ARG A 48 -14.42 -27.83 -2.39
C ARG A 48 -13.49 -27.38 -1.27
N LEU A 49 -13.62 -27.99 -0.10
CA LEU A 49 -12.66 -27.87 0.96
C LEU A 49 -11.37 -28.58 0.56
N LYS A 50 -10.27 -27.84 0.53
CA LYS A 50 -8.91 -28.37 0.37
C LYS A 50 -8.19 -28.27 1.72
N ASN A 51 -7.82 -29.39 2.27
CA ASN A 51 -7.11 -29.49 3.55
C ASN A 51 -5.80 -30.27 3.33
N GLY A 52 -4.87 -29.65 2.60
CA GLY A 52 -3.54 -30.19 2.31
C GLY A 52 -2.50 -29.77 3.35
N ARG A 53 -1.26 -30.32 3.21
CA ARG A 53 -0.15 -30.03 4.14
C ARG A 53 0.69 -28.80 3.76
N VAL A 54 0.53 -28.27 2.54
CA VAL A 54 1.40 -27.19 2.00
C VAL A 54 0.75 -25.82 2.13
N ILE A 55 -0.55 -25.72 1.89
CA ILE A 55 -1.32 -24.48 1.98
C ILE A 55 -2.33 -24.65 3.11
N ARG A 56 -2.59 -23.58 3.85
CA ARG A 56 -3.65 -23.52 4.86
C ARG A 56 -4.96 -24.08 4.30
N PRO A 57 -5.78 -24.76 5.10
CA PRO A 57 -7.12 -25.18 4.68
C PRO A 57 -7.90 -24.05 4.06
N HIS A 58 -8.49 -24.28 2.89
CA HIS A 58 -9.23 -23.28 2.13
C HIS A 58 -10.32 -23.93 1.27
N PHE A 59 -11.31 -23.15 0.89
CA PHE A 59 -12.26 -23.52 -0.13
C PHE A 59 -11.77 -23.04 -1.51
N ALA A 60 -12.01 -23.84 -2.53
CA ALA A 60 -11.70 -23.51 -3.92
C ALA A 60 -12.90 -23.83 -4.81
N HIS A 61 -13.19 -22.98 -5.79
CA HIS A 61 -14.26 -23.23 -6.77
C HIS A 61 -14.00 -24.53 -7.54
N VAL A 62 -15.05 -25.28 -7.77
CA VAL A 62 -15.03 -26.46 -8.66
C VAL A 62 -14.84 -26.04 -10.10
N ALA A 63 -15.55 -24.97 -10.53
CA ALA A 63 -15.41 -24.31 -11.81
C ALA A 63 -15.28 -22.79 -11.58
N LEU A 64 -14.13 -22.23 -11.92
CA LEU A 64 -13.82 -20.82 -11.64
C LEU A 64 -14.56 -19.84 -12.55
N GLN A 65 -15.01 -20.28 -13.71
CA GLN A 65 -15.63 -19.46 -14.76
C GLN A 65 -16.94 -18.79 -14.34
N ASP A 66 -17.55 -19.26 -13.25
CA ASP A 66 -18.88 -18.81 -12.82
C ASP A 66 -18.82 -17.70 -11.75
N CYS A 67 -17.64 -17.33 -11.26
CA CYS A 67 -17.50 -16.32 -10.20
C CYS A 67 -17.15 -14.94 -10.75
N LYS A 68 -18.16 -14.06 -10.87
CA LYS A 68 -17.97 -12.66 -11.31
C LYS A 68 -17.11 -11.81 -10.33
N PHE A 69 -16.99 -12.25 -9.07
CA PHE A 69 -16.16 -11.60 -8.05
C PHE A 69 -14.69 -12.05 -8.10
N TYR A 70 -14.36 -12.99 -8.99
CA TYR A 70 -12.97 -13.38 -9.20
C TYR A 70 -12.21 -12.26 -9.91
N SER A 71 -11.41 -11.54 -9.16
CA SER A 71 -10.63 -10.42 -9.71
C SER A 71 -9.12 -10.64 -9.70
N GLU A 72 -8.60 -11.48 -8.82
CA GLU A 72 -7.15 -11.65 -8.62
C GLU A 72 -6.79 -13.06 -8.15
N ASN A 73 -5.56 -13.49 -8.49
CA ASN A 73 -5.02 -14.77 -8.02
C ASN A 73 -4.63 -14.63 -6.55
N GLU A 74 -5.33 -15.29 -5.66
CA GLU A 74 -4.93 -15.39 -4.27
C GLU A 74 -3.73 -16.31 -4.11
N SER A 75 -2.70 -15.84 -3.41
CA SER A 75 -1.52 -16.61 -3.06
C SER A 75 -1.65 -17.20 -1.65
N ALA A 76 -0.80 -18.20 -1.32
CA ALA A 76 -0.71 -18.70 0.04
C ALA A 76 -0.31 -17.59 1.04
N GLU A 77 0.51 -16.62 0.61
CA GLU A 77 0.84 -15.42 1.40
C GLU A 77 -0.42 -14.61 1.73
N HIS A 78 -1.24 -14.30 0.71
CA HIS A 78 -2.48 -13.54 0.89
C HIS A 78 -3.43 -14.22 1.89
N LEU A 79 -3.65 -15.53 1.71
CA LEU A 79 -4.50 -16.33 2.60
C LEU A 79 -3.99 -16.32 4.05
N ASN A 80 -2.68 -16.44 4.24
CA ASN A 80 -2.07 -16.43 5.57
C ASN A 80 -2.15 -15.06 6.22
N LEU A 81 -1.90 -13.98 5.49
CA LEU A 81 -1.99 -12.61 5.99
C LEU A 81 -3.42 -12.26 6.41
N LYS A 82 -4.44 -12.62 5.60
CA LYS A 82 -5.85 -12.47 5.98
C LYS A 82 -6.15 -13.19 7.31
N ALA A 83 -5.67 -14.42 7.45
CA ALA A 83 -5.91 -15.21 8.66
C ALA A 83 -5.25 -14.61 9.89
N GLU A 84 -4.00 -14.17 9.81
CA GLU A 84 -3.28 -13.52 10.92
C GLU A 84 -3.97 -12.22 11.35
N LEU A 85 -4.35 -11.37 10.39
CA LEU A 85 -5.09 -10.13 10.68
C LEU A 85 -6.46 -10.42 11.33
N TYR A 86 -7.20 -11.40 10.82
CA TYR A 86 -8.48 -11.81 11.40
C TYR A 86 -8.31 -12.25 12.85
N GLN A 87 -7.34 -13.14 13.12
CA GLN A 87 -7.09 -13.66 14.47
C GLN A 87 -6.66 -12.55 15.45
N SER A 88 -5.83 -11.63 14.98
CA SER A 88 -5.39 -10.49 15.80
C SER A 88 -6.54 -9.52 16.11
N LEU A 89 -7.24 -9.07 15.09
CA LEU A 89 -8.29 -8.06 15.21
C LEU A 89 -9.54 -8.58 15.94
N SER A 90 -9.90 -9.86 15.76
CA SER A 90 -11.08 -10.46 16.40
C SER A 90 -10.96 -10.57 17.93
N GLN A 91 -9.79 -10.29 18.50
CA GLN A 91 -9.62 -10.25 19.95
C GLN A 91 -10.29 -9.02 20.58
N THR A 92 -10.37 -7.92 19.83
CA THR A 92 -10.85 -6.62 20.34
C THR A 92 -11.95 -6.00 19.51
N GLU A 93 -12.13 -6.43 18.25
CA GLU A 93 -13.01 -5.82 17.29
C GLU A 93 -14.02 -6.82 16.71
N SER A 94 -15.12 -6.33 16.18
CA SER A 94 -16.03 -7.12 15.34
C SER A 94 -15.41 -7.26 13.94
N VAL A 95 -15.07 -8.47 13.51
CA VAL A 95 -14.40 -8.71 12.23
C VAL A 95 -15.16 -9.77 11.41
N GLU A 96 -15.47 -9.42 10.18
CA GLU A 96 -15.99 -10.36 9.20
C GLU A 96 -14.90 -10.58 8.13
N ILE A 97 -14.52 -11.82 7.87
CA ILE A 97 -13.53 -12.18 6.85
C ILE A 97 -14.24 -12.52 5.53
N GLU A 98 -13.65 -12.09 4.41
CA GLU A 98 -14.19 -12.29 3.05
C GLU A 98 -15.66 -11.89 2.96
N LYS A 99 -15.95 -10.70 3.50
CA LYS A 99 -17.31 -10.16 3.54
C LYS A 99 -17.77 -9.75 2.16
N VAL A 100 -18.82 -10.38 1.66
CA VAL A 100 -19.52 -9.93 0.46
C VAL A 100 -20.28 -8.65 0.78
N ILE A 101 -19.95 -7.56 0.10
CA ILE A 101 -20.65 -6.28 0.17
C ILE A 101 -21.46 -6.14 -1.11
N PRO A 102 -22.81 -6.20 -1.02
CA PRO A 102 -23.69 -6.20 -2.21
C PRO A 102 -23.51 -4.96 -3.08
N GLU A 103 -23.42 -3.79 -2.47
CA GLU A 103 -23.04 -2.53 -3.07
C GLU A 103 -21.82 -2.00 -2.32
N PRO A 104 -20.66 -1.98 -2.96
CA PRO A 104 -20.31 -1.88 -4.39
C PRO A 104 -20.04 -3.19 -5.15
N GLU A 105 -20.69 -4.30 -4.85
CA GLU A 105 -20.42 -5.62 -5.44
C GLU A 105 -18.96 -6.07 -5.30
N GLN A 106 -18.42 -5.99 -4.09
CA GLN A 106 -17.03 -6.37 -3.76
C GLN A 106 -17.01 -7.40 -2.63
N ILE A 107 -15.89 -8.11 -2.54
CA ILE A 107 -15.57 -8.93 -1.37
C ILE A 107 -14.43 -8.21 -0.65
N ALA A 108 -14.69 -7.72 0.57
CA ALA A 108 -13.64 -7.18 1.43
C ALA A 108 -12.86 -8.33 2.06
N ASP A 109 -11.53 -8.29 2.03
CA ASP A 109 -10.71 -9.31 2.68
C ASP A 109 -11.04 -9.40 4.18
N LEU A 110 -11.12 -8.25 4.87
CA LEU A 110 -11.70 -8.14 6.20
C LEU A 110 -12.58 -6.88 6.28
N LEU A 111 -13.73 -7.00 6.90
CA LEU A 111 -14.57 -5.86 7.28
C LEU A 111 -14.56 -5.73 8.81
N VAL A 112 -14.00 -4.64 9.32
CA VAL A 112 -13.86 -4.36 10.75
C VAL A 112 -14.90 -3.34 11.18
N ASN A 113 -15.60 -3.61 12.28
CA ASN A 113 -16.62 -2.73 12.87
C ASN A 113 -17.64 -2.22 11.85
N HIS A 114 -18.00 -3.04 10.87
CA HIS A 114 -19.00 -2.83 9.83
C HIS A 114 -18.71 -1.71 8.82
N ASN A 115 -17.60 -0.98 8.93
CA ASN A 115 -17.33 0.18 8.07
C ASN A 115 -15.87 0.31 7.57
N LEU A 116 -14.91 -0.39 8.18
CA LEU A 116 -13.52 -0.36 7.77
C LEU A 116 -13.16 -1.63 6.98
N ALA A 117 -13.01 -1.51 5.68
CA ALA A 117 -12.48 -2.57 4.83
C ALA A 117 -10.95 -2.57 4.89
N LEU A 118 -10.34 -3.70 5.24
CA LEU A 118 -8.92 -3.94 5.11
C LEU A 118 -8.70 -4.84 3.91
N GLU A 119 -7.95 -4.36 2.92
CA GLU A 119 -7.62 -5.06 1.68
C GLU A 119 -6.15 -5.47 1.69
N VAL A 120 -5.89 -6.77 1.60
CA VAL A 120 -4.53 -7.33 1.56
C VAL A 120 -4.08 -7.47 0.12
N GLN A 121 -3.11 -6.69 -0.32
CA GLN A 121 -2.64 -6.72 -1.69
C GLN A 121 -1.26 -7.36 -1.82
N CYS A 122 -1.18 -8.58 -2.33
CA CYS A 122 0.08 -9.34 -2.50
C CYS A 122 0.58 -9.38 -3.94
N SER A 123 -0.23 -8.94 -4.92
CA SER A 123 0.13 -8.96 -6.34
C SER A 123 -0.06 -7.58 -6.97
N ARG A 124 0.59 -7.34 -8.12
CA ARG A 124 0.39 -6.10 -8.86
C ARG A 124 -1.00 -6.07 -9.47
N LEU A 125 -1.69 -4.94 -9.29
CA LEU A 125 -2.91 -4.61 -10.01
C LEU A 125 -2.71 -3.31 -10.80
N SER A 126 -3.62 -3.01 -11.72
CA SER A 126 -3.56 -1.74 -12.45
C SER A 126 -3.97 -0.58 -11.54
N GLU A 127 -3.37 0.60 -11.74
CA GLU A 127 -3.74 1.82 -11.01
C GLU A 127 -5.25 2.13 -11.16
N ALA A 128 -5.79 1.95 -12.36
CA ALA A 128 -7.21 2.16 -12.62
C ALA A 128 -8.09 1.25 -11.77
N ARG A 129 -7.75 -0.04 -11.66
CA ARG A 129 -8.51 -1.00 -10.86
C ARG A 129 -8.43 -0.70 -9.37
N LEU A 130 -7.24 -0.28 -8.89
CA LEU A 130 -7.07 0.15 -7.49
C LEU A 130 -7.97 1.34 -7.18
N CYS A 131 -7.94 2.38 -8.04
CA CYS A 131 -8.75 3.59 -7.83
C CYS A 131 -10.25 3.29 -7.92
N GLU A 132 -10.68 2.48 -8.89
CA GLU A 132 -12.07 2.04 -9.04
C GLU A 132 -12.56 1.34 -7.76
N ARG A 133 -11.80 0.36 -7.24
CA ARG A 133 -12.17 -0.36 -6.02
C ARG A 133 -12.20 0.57 -4.79
N THR A 134 -11.21 1.45 -4.66
CA THR A 134 -11.17 2.43 -3.57
C THR A 134 -12.39 3.36 -3.61
N GLN A 135 -12.67 3.92 -4.79
CA GLN A 135 -13.82 4.82 -4.97
C GLN A 135 -15.15 4.12 -4.69
N ALA A 136 -15.29 2.87 -5.12
CA ALA A 136 -16.48 2.08 -4.87
C ALA A 136 -16.75 1.88 -3.37
N TYR A 137 -15.72 1.64 -2.54
CA TYR A 137 -15.85 1.65 -1.08
C TYR A 137 -16.28 3.01 -0.56
N GLN A 138 -15.59 4.08 -0.94
CA GLN A 138 -15.82 5.42 -0.42
C GLN A 138 -17.21 5.96 -0.72
N VAL A 139 -17.70 5.76 -1.96
CA VAL A 139 -19.06 6.19 -2.38
C VAL A 139 -20.14 5.49 -1.57
N ASN A 140 -19.90 4.25 -1.15
CA ASN A 140 -20.83 3.46 -0.34
C ASN A 140 -20.61 3.61 1.17
N GLY A 141 -19.82 4.60 1.61
CA GLY A 141 -19.63 4.94 3.01
C GLY A 141 -18.64 4.06 3.78
N TYR A 142 -17.90 3.20 3.09
CA TYR A 142 -16.83 2.41 3.71
C TYR A 142 -15.50 3.16 3.67
N GLN A 143 -14.73 3.02 4.74
CA GLN A 143 -13.32 3.35 4.74
C GLN A 143 -12.54 2.15 4.21
N VAL A 144 -11.49 2.37 3.43
CA VAL A 144 -10.63 1.28 2.94
C VAL A 144 -9.18 1.54 3.27
N LEU A 145 -8.47 0.53 3.78
CA LEU A 145 -7.03 0.52 3.96
C LEU A 145 -6.41 -0.64 3.17
N TRP A 146 -5.49 -0.29 2.29
CA TRP A 146 -4.71 -1.23 1.50
C TRP A 146 -3.43 -1.59 2.25
N LEU A 147 -3.23 -2.87 2.50
CA LEU A 147 -2.11 -3.43 3.24
C LEU A 147 -1.27 -4.27 2.27
N LEU A 148 -0.02 -3.88 2.05
CA LEU A 148 0.83 -4.40 0.97
C LEU A 148 1.62 -5.62 1.42
N GLY A 149 1.51 -6.75 0.71
CA GLY A 149 2.36 -7.92 0.87
C GLY A 149 3.75 -7.73 0.26
N GLU A 150 4.63 -8.71 0.44
CA GLU A 150 6.08 -8.63 0.19
C GLU A 150 6.45 -8.11 -1.21
N LYS A 151 5.75 -8.56 -2.25
CA LYS A 151 6.06 -8.14 -3.64
C LYS A 151 5.78 -6.67 -3.93
N LEU A 152 5.06 -5.99 -3.04
CA LEU A 152 4.67 -4.59 -3.15
C LEU A 152 5.29 -3.71 -2.07
N TRP A 153 6.24 -4.21 -1.29
CA TRP A 153 6.91 -3.38 -0.29
C TRP A 153 7.68 -2.22 -0.93
N LEU A 154 7.66 -1.09 -0.25
CA LEU A 154 8.43 0.08 -0.64
C LEU A 154 9.91 -0.14 -0.33
N ASP A 155 10.74 -0.19 -1.36
CA ASP A 155 12.18 -0.29 -1.25
C ASP A 155 12.84 1.08 -1.57
N ARG A 156 13.53 1.17 -2.68
CA ARG A 156 14.39 2.33 -3.02
C ARG A 156 13.68 3.39 -3.85
N ARG A 157 12.58 3.06 -4.50
CA ARG A 157 11.87 3.94 -5.42
C ARG A 157 10.37 3.83 -5.25
N LEU A 158 9.71 4.96 -5.38
CA LEU A 158 8.25 5.04 -5.36
C LEU A 158 7.73 4.87 -6.79
N SER A 159 7.16 3.69 -7.09
CA SER A 159 6.52 3.45 -8.39
C SER A 159 5.21 4.25 -8.51
N SER A 160 4.67 4.36 -9.73
CA SER A 160 3.35 4.97 -9.93
C SER A 160 2.26 4.24 -9.13
N LEU A 161 2.31 2.91 -9.09
CA LEU A 161 1.39 2.11 -8.29
C LEU A 161 1.56 2.37 -6.78
N HIS A 162 2.80 2.48 -6.25
CA HIS A 162 3.01 2.85 -4.86
C HIS A 162 2.37 4.19 -4.52
N LYS A 163 2.42 5.18 -5.42
CA LYS A 163 1.80 6.49 -5.22
C LYS A 163 0.28 6.41 -5.05
N GLN A 164 -0.36 5.42 -5.68
CA GLN A 164 -1.78 5.17 -5.51
C GLN A 164 -2.15 4.50 -4.18
N PHE A 165 -1.18 3.89 -3.49
CA PHE A 165 -1.35 3.34 -2.13
C PHE A 165 -0.99 4.33 -1.03
N LEU A 166 -0.52 5.54 -1.36
CA LEU A 166 -0.17 6.53 -0.35
C LEU A 166 -1.40 7.15 0.30
N TYR A 167 -1.41 7.12 1.61
CA TYR A 167 -2.27 7.91 2.48
C TYR A 167 -1.55 9.18 2.93
N PHE A 168 -2.29 10.11 3.50
CA PHE A 168 -1.74 11.34 4.06
C PHE A 168 -2.37 11.68 5.40
N SER A 169 -1.55 12.13 6.36
CA SER A 169 -2.02 12.71 7.62
C SER A 169 -1.08 13.81 8.10
N GLN A 170 -1.57 14.68 8.99
CA GLN A 170 -0.77 15.77 9.56
C GLN A 170 0.39 15.26 10.43
N ASN A 171 0.25 14.09 11.05
CA ASN A 171 1.26 13.51 11.93
C ASN A 171 2.32 12.69 11.19
N MET A 172 1.94 11.98 10.13
CA MET A 172 2.79 11.00 9.45
C MET A 172 3.17 11.40 8.04
N GLY A 173 2.63 12.52 7.50
CA GLY A 173 2.83 12.89 6.11
C GLY A 173 2.31 11.82 5.17
N PHE A 174 2.97 11.69 4.01
CA PHE A 174 2.70 10.58 3.11
C PHE A 174 3.14 9.26 3.77
N HIS A 175 2.25 8.27 3.77
CA HIS A 175 2.50 6.99 4.41
C HIS A 175 1.78 5.84 3.69
N LEU A 176 2.24 4.60 3.92
CA LEU A 176 1.61 3.38 3.44
C LEU A 176 1.83 2.23 4.45
N TRP A 177 1.07 1.16 4.25
CA TRP A 177 1.06 0.01 5.12
C TRP A 177 1.63 -1.22 4.42
N GLU A 178 2.46 -1.99 5.13
CA GLU A 178 3.03 -3.24 4.66
C GLU A 178 2.80 -4.37 5.66
N LEU A 179 2.57 -5.56 5.16
CA LEU A 179 2.41 -6.78 5.96
C LEU A 179 3.61 -7.69 5.76
N ASP A 180 4.18 -8.19 6.84
CA ASP A 180 5.26 -9.17 6.83
C ASP A 180 4.82 -10.44 7.53
N ILE A 181 4.54 -11.48 6.76
CA ILE A 181 4.10 -12.77 7.29
C ILE A 181 5.24 -13.50 8.03
N ASN A 182 6.48 -13.33 7.58
CA ASN A 182 7.64 -14.01 8.17
C ASN A 182 7.99 -13.44 9.54
N ARG A 183 7.87 -12.11 9.71
CA ARG A 183 8.07 -11.43 10.99
C ARG A 183 6.80 -11.32 11.83
N ARG A 184 5.66 -11.70 11.28
CA ARG A 184 4.34 -11.57 11.90
C ARG A 184 4.07 -10.15 12.37
N GLU A 185 4.22 -9.16 11.47
CA GLU A 185 4.06 -7.75 11.79
C GLU A 185 3.35 -6.95 10.70
N LEU A 186 2.64 -5.91 11.13
CA LEU A 186 2.16 -4.80 10.31
C LEU A 186 3.16 -3.66 10.42
N ARG A 187 3.60 -3.11 9.29
CA ARG A 187 4.54 -1.99 9.21
C ARG A 187 3.87 -0.74 8.65
N LEU A 188 4.16 0.39 9.26
CA LEU A 188 3.81 1.72 8.78
C LEU A 188 5.09 2.38 8.24
N LYS A 189 5.16 2.61 6.93
CA LYS A 189 6.16 3.48 6.30
C LYS A 189 5.59 4.88 6.26
N TYR A 190 6.26 5.86 6.85
CA TYR A 190 5.74 7.22 7.01
C TYR A 190 6.80 8.29 6.78
N LEU A 191 6.40 9.55 6.66
CA LEU A 191 7.25 10.65 6.21
C LEU A 191 7.97 10.28 4.91
N ILE A 192 7.18 9.79 3.93
CA ILE A 192 7.72 9.33 2.65
C ILE A 192 7.99 10.53 1.76
N TYR A 193 9.23 10.62 1.29
CA TYR A 193 9.73 11.65 0.38
C TYR A 193 10.57 11.04 -0.73
N GLU A 194 10.75 11.76 -1.85
CA GLU A 194 11.63 11.37 -2.95
C GLU A 194 12.72 12.43 -3.16
N ASP A 195 13.97 12.03 -3.40
CA ASP A 195 14.97 12.98 -3.86
C ASP A 195 14.83 13.28 -5.37
N ILE A 196 15.59 14.26 -5.83
CA ILE A 196 15.60 14.65 -7.26
C ILE A 196 16.03 13.51 -8.20
N PHE A 197 16.68 12.46 -7.70
CA PHE A 197 17.07 11.26 -8.45
C PHE A 197 16.08 10.10 -8.30
N GLY A 198 15.02 10.28 -7.52
CA GLY A 198 13.96 9.29 -7.30
C GLY A 198 14.30 8.24 -6.24
N LYS A 199 15.31 8.49 -5.40
CA LYS A 199 15.53 7.68 -4.19
C LYS A 199 14.50 8.08 -3.15
N VAL A 200 13.91 7.10 -2.47
CA VAL A 200 12.90 7.32 -1.43
C VAL A 200 13.54 7.37 -0.05
N TYR A 201 13.00 8.24 0.78
CA TYR A 201 13.32 8.37 2.21
C TYR A 201 12.04 8.20 3.01
N TYR A 202 12.09 7.46 4.10
CA TYR A 202 10.95 7.22 4.99
C TYR A 202 11.43 6.78 6.38
N GLN A 203 10.52 6.82 7.33
CA GLN A 203 10.64 6.19 8.63
C GLN A 203 9.74 4.96 8.69
N THR A 204 10.04 4.03 9.61
CA THR A 204 9.25 2.81 9.79
C THR A 204 8.89 2.63 11.25
N ARG A 205 7.62 2.27 11.51
CA ARG A 205 7.16 1.68 12.76
C ARG A 205 6.53 0.33 12.47
N SER A 206 6.55 -0.58 13.42
CA SER A 206 5.90 -1.89 13.28
C SER A 206 5.12 -2.25 14.53
N CYS A 207 4.13 -3.12 14.34
CA CYS A 207 3.32 -3.74 15.37
C CYS A 207 3.23 -5.23 15.08
N SER A 208 3.56 -6.07 16.06
CA SER A 208 3.35 -7.52 15.96
C SER A 208 1.86 -7.84 15.77
N PHE A 209 1.53 -8.92 15.07
CA PHE A 209 0.15 -9.43 15.01
C PHE A 209 -0.39 -9.88 16.37
N ASP A 210 0.48 -10.09 17.35
CA ASP A 210 0.07 -10.35 18.74
C ASP A 210 -0.20 -9.04 19.52
N GLY A 211 0.06 -7.86 18.92
CA GLY A 211 -0.21 -6.55 19.50
C GLY A 211 -1.57 -6.00 19.10
N ASN A 212 -1.90 -4.80 19.58
CA ASN A 212 -3.15 -4.12 19.21
C ASN A 212 -3.04 -3.48 17.83
N ILE A 213 -3.40 -4.25 16.78
CA ILE A 213 -3.37 -3.81 15.39
C ILE A 213 -4.31 -2.62 15.15
N MET A 214 -5.50 -2.60 15.78
CA MET A 214 -6.45 -1.50 15.56
C MET A 214 -5.90 -0.16 16.07
N THR A 215 -5.32 -0.15 17.26
CA THR A 215 -4.64 1.05 17.80
C THR A 215 -3.48 1.50 16.87
N PHE A 216 -2.74 0.54 16.32
CA PHE A 216 -1.63 0.85 15.41
C PHE A 216 -2.11 1.43 14.08
N LEU A 217 -3.22 0.93 13.52
CA LEU A 217 -3.84 1.49 12.30
C LEU A 217 -4.34 2.93 12.50
N GLN A 218 -4.72 3.30 13.72
CA GLN A 218 -5.15 4.66 14.07
C GLN A 218 -3.97 5.62 14.30
N LEU A 219 -2.73 5.12 14.41
CA LEU A 219 -1.55 5.92 14.73
C LEU A 219 -1.36 7.18 13.87
N PRO A 220 -1.60 7.18 12.54
CA PRO A 220 -1.45 8.39 11.73
C PRO A 220 -2.37 9.55 12.15
N TYR A 221 -3.47 9.26 12.85
CA TYR A 221 -4.48 10.23 13.27
C TYR A 221 -4.47 10.50 14.77
N ALA A 222 -3.77 9.66 15.54
CA ALA A 222 -3.69 9.79 17.00
C ALA A 222 -2.76 10.96 17.40
N LYS A 223 -3.10 11.64 18.52
CA LYS A 223 -2.23 12.65 19.12
C LYS A 223 -0.93 12.00 19.60
N GLN A 224 0.19 12.50 19.13
CA GLN A 224 1.52 11.95 19.45
C GLN A 224 2.61 13.00 19.33
N THR A 225 3.80 12.68 19.84
CA THR A 225 5.00 13.48 19.62
C THR A 225 5.43 13.33 18.17
N LEU A 226 5.59 14.46 17.49
CA LEU A 226 6.04 14.50 16.11
C LEU A 226 7.52 14.12 16.02
N THR A 227 7.85 13.27 15.04
CA THR A 227 9.23 12.86 14.78
C THR A 227 9.77 13.56 13.54
N SER A 228 11.07 13.75 13.48
CA SER A 228 11.78 14.25 12.30
C SER A 228 13.02 13.43 12.05
N TYR A 229 13.61 13.55 10.87
CA TYR A 229 14.88 12.92 10.56
C TYR A 229 15.69 13.75 9.56
N PRO A 230 17.05 13.81 9.72
CA PRO A 230 17.91 14.53 8.81
C PRO A 230 18.24 13.70 7.57
N VAL A 231 18.38 14.38 6.44
CA VAL A 231 18.88 13.82 5.19
C VAL A 231 20.03 14.69 4.71
N HIS A 232 21.22 14.09 4.58
CA HIS A 232 22.36 14.76 3.99
C HIS A 232 22.12 14.98 2.50
N GLN A 233 22.35 16.21 2.05
CA GLN A 233 22.23 16.56 0.66
C GLN A 233 23.38 15.94 -0.15
N ARG A 234 23.07 15.56 -1.36
CA ARG A 234 24.06 15.04 -2.30
C ARG A 234 24.97 16.18 -2.76
N ARG A 235 26.27 15.98 -2.69
CA ARG A 235 27.27 16.85 -3.29
C ARG A 235 27.51 16.47 -4.76
N GLN A 236 28.03 17.41 -5.55
CA GLN A 236 28.31 17.24 -6.98
C GLN A 236 27.08 16.82 -7.79
N VAL A 237 25.96 17.50 -7.55
CA VAL A 237 24.69 17.23 -8.24
C VAL A 237 24.82 17.40 -9.74
N GLY A 238 25.49 18.48 -10.20
CA GLY A 238 25.73 18.71 -11.63
C GLY A 238 26.45 17.54 -12.31
N LEU A 239 27.51 16.99 -11.68
CA LEU A 239 28.22 15.81 -12.19
C LEU A 239 27.32 14.57 -12.26
N ALA A 240 26.45 14.39 -11.24
CA ALA A 240 25.51 13.29 -11.23
C ALA A 240 24.45 13.43 -12.35
N ILE A 241 23.98 14.65 -12.63
CA ILE A 241 23.06 14.95 -13.73
C ILE A 241 23.77 14.71 -15.07
N GLN A 242 25.01 15.15 -15.24
CA GLN A 242 25.79 14.91 -16.43
C GLN A 242 25.88 13.41 -16.77
N LYS A 243 26.15 12.56 -15.77
CA LYS A 243 26.13 11.09 -15.94
C LYS A 243 24.77 10.57 -16.42
N GLN A 244 23.67 11.12 -15.92
CA GLN A 244 22.32 10.74 -16.36
C GLN A 244 22.04 11.20 -17.82
N LEU A 245 22.52 12.37 -18.21
CA LEU A 245 22.37 12.88 -19.58
C LEU A 245 23.20 12.05 -20.57
N LEU A 246 24.45 11.71 -20.22
CA LEU A 246 25.29 10.81 -21.02
C LEU A 246 24.64 9.42 -21.17
N ALA A 247 24.01 8.91 -20.14
CA ALA A 247 23.22 7.66 -20.19
C ALA A 247 21.88 7.81 -20.93
N ARG A 248 21.61 8.96 -21.55
CA ARG A 248 20.36 9.27 -22.28
C ARG A 248 19.10 9.01 -21.45
N ASN A 249 19.14 9.27 -20.14
CA ASN A 249 17.98 9.10 -19.28
C ASN A 249 16.85 10.06 -19.71
N PRO A 250 15.66 9.56 -20.13
CA PRO A 250 14.62 10.41 -20.73
C PRO A 250 14.07 11.48 -19.77
N ARG A 251 14.07 11.20 -18.45
CA ARG A 251 13.64 12.16 -17.42
C ARG A 251 14.60 13.36 -17.39
N TRP A 252 15.91 13.09 -17.34
CA TRP A 252 16.92 14.13 -17.23
C TRP A 252 17.10 14.91 -18.53
N LEU A 253 16.94 14.28 -19.69
CA LEU A 253 16.91 14.99 -20.98
C LEU A 253 15.78 16.02 -21.00
N ARG A 254 14.55 15.63 -20.66
CA ARG A 254 13.41 16.55 -20.57
C ARG A 254 13.63 17.68 -19.56
N GLN A 255 14.24 17.37 -18.39
CA GLN A 255 14.56 18.40 -17.38
C GLN A 255 15.60 19.40 -17.89
N GLN A 256 16.61 18.94 -18.65
CA GLN A 256 17.62 19.82 -19.24
C GLN A 256 17.04 20.70 -20.37
N GLU A 257 16.17 20.14 -21.21
CA GLU A 257 15.44 20.89 -22.24
C GLU A 257 14.60 22.00 -21.60
N LEU A 258 13.85 21.67 -20.55
CA LEU A 258 13.06 22.64 -19.78
C LEU A 258 13.95 23.71 -19.13
N ALA A 259 15.10 23.33 -18.59
CA ALA A 259 16.04 24.29 -18.02
C ALA A 259 16.58 25.24 -19.11
N TYR A 260 16.94 24.73 -20.29
CA TYR A 260 17.40 25.56 -21.42
C TYR A 260 16.33 26.51 -21.90
N SER A 261 15.07 26.10 -21.99
CA SER A 261 13.98 27.02 -22.37
C SER A 261 13.78 28.19 -21.37
N GLN A 262 14.31 28.03 -20.14
CA GLN A 262 14.31 29.03 -19.07
C GLN A 262 15.67 29.76 -18.94
N GLY A 263 16.57 29.63 -19.90
CA GLY A 263 17.90 30.24 -19.87
C GLY A 263 18.86 29.64 -18.82
N ARG A 264 18.59 28.42 -18.33
CA ARG A 264 19.37 27.73 -17.29
C ARG A 264 20.06 26.48 -17.85
N ASN A 265 21.18 26.08 -17.22
CA ASN A 265 21.88 24.85 -17.54
C ASN A 265 22.08 24.04 -16.25
N LEU A 266 21.45 22.86 -16.16
CA LEU A 266 21.47 22.06 -14.93
C LEU A 266 22.87 21.61 -14.50
N ILE A 267 23.76 21.33 -15.47
CA ILE A 267 25.14 20.90 -15.14
C ILE A 267 26.05 22.03 -14.67
N ALA A 268 25.67 23.27 -14.95
CA ALA A 268 26.41 24.45 -14.53
C ALA A 268 25.91 25.05 -13.21
N GLN A 269 24.81 24.52 -12.66
CA GLN A 269 24.27 24.98 -11.39
C GLN A 269 25.08 24.45 -10.20
N SER A 270 25.14 25.24 -9.13
CA SER A 270 25.75 24.83 -7.86
C SER A 270 24.86 23.81 -7.11
N ASP A 271 25.43 23.04 -6.20
CA ASP A 271 24.65 22.12 -5.37
C ASP A 271 23.55 22.84 -4.56
N ALA A 272 23.78 24.10 -4.18
CA ALA A 272 22.80 24.91 -3.45
C ALA A 272 21.57 25.27 -4.27
N ASP A 273 21.66 25.31 -5.61
CA ASP A 273 20.55 25.63 -6.49
C ASP A 273 19.54 24.47 -6.58
N PHE A 274 19.98 23.26 -6.22
CA PHE A 274 19.10 22.08 -6.17
C PHE A 274 18.43 21.89 -4.83
N PHE A 275 18.69 22.72 -3.84
CA PHE A 275 18.06 22.62 -2.52
C PHE A 275 16.60 23.15 -2.53
N PRO A 276 15.65 22.48 -1.92
CA PRO A 276 15.71 21.17 -1.27
C PRO A 276 15.81 20.04 -2.29
N GLN A 277 16.73 19.10 -2.08
CA GLN A 277 16.89 17.95 -2.97
C GLN A 277 15.84 16.88 -2.68
N VAL A 278 15.40 16.75 -1.44
CA VAL A 278 14.31 15.85 -1.04
C VAL A 278 12.99 16.61 -1.11
N ARG A 279 12.03 16.03 -1.79
CA ARG A 279 10.76 16.65 -2.18
C ARG A 279 9.58 15.75 -1.84
N LEU A 280 8.40 16.32 -1.84
CA LEU A 280 7.16 15.58 -1.67
C LEU A 280 6.91 14.64 -2.86
N PRO A 281 6.33 13.46 -2.63
CA PRO A 281 5.83 12.62 -3.70
C PRO A 281 4.87 13.39 -4.60
N GLN A 282 5.00 13.23 -5.90
CA GLN A 282 4.11 13.85 -6.87
C GLN A 282 3.44 12.79 -7.73
N CYS A 283 2.17 12.94 -7.99
CA CYS A 283 1.39 12.08 -8.86
C CYS A 283 0.56 12.92 -9.82
N SER A 284 0.84 12.82 -11.13
CA SER A 284 0.15 13.60 -12.17
C SER A 284 -1.34 13.26 -12.31
N ARG A 285 -1.74 12.06 -11.87
CA ARG A 285 -3.12 11.56 -11.90
C ARG A 285 -3.87 11.75 -10.57
N GLY A 286 -3.23 12.39 -9.57
CA GLY A 286 -3.73 12.41 -8.20
C GLY A 286 -3.39 11.14 -7.42
N PHE A 287 -3.77 11.13 -6.15
CA PHE A 287 -3.56 10.03 -5.21
C PHE A 287 -4.91 9.41 -4.88
N CYS A 288 -5.08 8.11 -5.14
CA CYS A 288 -6.36 7.41 -4.93
C CYS A 288 -6.87 7.46 -3.49
N GLN A 289 -5.94 7.39 -2.50
CA GLN A 289 -6.31 7.30 -1.09
C GLN A 289 -6.36 8.65 -0.39
N ILE A 290 -6.06 9.75 -1.09
CA ILE A 290 -5.95 11.09 -0.48
C ILE A 290 -7.06 11.98 -1.04
N ASN A 291 -8.11 12.20 -0.25
CA ASN A 291 -9.25 13.02 -0.62
C ASN A 291 -9.11 14.47 -0.20
N GLN A 292 -8.10 14.81 0.64
CA GLN A 292 -7.84 16.16 1.10
C GLN A 292 -6.85 16.88 0.19
N ASP A 293 -6.99 18.21 0.09
CA ASP A 293 -6.03 19.03 -0.62
C ASP A 293 -4.71 19.14 0.17
N VAL A 294 -3.62 18.71 -0.45
CA VAL A 294 -2.25 18.78 0.10
C VAL A 294 -1.44 19.95 -0.46
N SER A 295 -2.05 20.84 -1.25
CA SER A 295 -1.37 21.98 -1.89
C SER A 295 -0.81 22.95 -0.86
N HIS A 296 -1.58 23.21 0.19
CA HIS A 296 -1.18 24.06 1.30
C HIS A 296 0.07 23.52 2.02
N PHE A 297 0.10 22.23 2.33
CA PHE A 297 1.29 21.58 2.89
C PHE A 297 2.48 21.67 1.93
N SER A 298 2.26 21.46 0.63
CA SER A 298 3.31 21.57 -0.38
C SER A 298 3.92 22.97 -0.41
N ALA A 299 3.10 24.01 -0.39
CA ALA A 299 3.57 25.40 -0.35
C ALA A 299 4.37 25.70 0.92
N ALA A 300 3.86 25.31 2.10
CA ALA A 300 4.53 25.52 3.38
C ALA A 300 5.88 24.79 3.45
N PHE A 301 5.95 23.54 2.95
CA PHE A 301 7.17 22.77 2.82
C PHE A 301 8.24 23.52 2.00
N PHE A 302 7.91 23.98 0.80
CA PHE A 302 8.87 24.68 -0.05
C PHE A 302 9.28 26.03 0.54
N GLN A 303 8.36 26.80 1.07
CA GLN A 303 8.67 28.08 1.72
C GLN A 303 9.61 27.93 2.92
N TYR A 304 9.42 26.89 3.73
CA TYR A 304 10.30 26.58 4.85
C TYR A 304 11.74 26.38 4.40
N TYR A 305 11.98 25.51 3.40
CA TYR A 305 13.33 25.23 2.94
C TYR A 305 13.97 26.36 2.14
N GLN A 306 13.19 27.20 1.44
CA GLN A 306 13.74 28.40 0.80
C GLN A 306 14.42 29.36 1.78
N LYS A 307 13.91 29.42 3.02
CA LYS A 307 14.44 30.29 4.08
C LYS A 307 15.65 29.68 4.84
N GLN A 308 15.94 28.41 4.62
CA GLN A 308 17.05 27.73 5.32
C GLN A 308 18.42 28.26 4.84
N LYS A 309 19.29 28.61 5.80
CA LYS A 309 20.66 29.04 5.52
C LYS A 309 21.58 27.86 5.28
N ASP A 310 21.48 26.83 6.13
CA ASP A 310 22.20 25.56 5.92
C ASP A 310 21.52 24.75 4.83
N LYS A 311 22.28 24.44 3.78
CA LYS A 311 21.82 23.65 2.63
C LYS A 311 22.52 22.29 2.53
N GLU A 312 23.28 21.89 3.54
CA GLU A 312 23.96 20.59 3.57
C GLU A 312 23.07 19.49 4.15
N ILE A 313 22.21 19.85 5.12
CA ILE A 313 21.31 18.93 5.80
C ILE A 313 19.86 19.41 5.63
N GLN A 314 19.00 18.53 5.15
CA GLN A 314 17.55 18.74 5.08
C GLN A 314 16.88 17.90 6.16
N THR A 315 16.42 18.53 7.23
CA THR A 315 15.64 17.83 8.27
C THR A 315 14.18 17.78 7.86
N LEU A 316 13.66 16.57 7.69
CA LEU A 316 12.30 16.31 7.25
C LEU A 316 11.37 16.19 8.46
N TYR A 317 10.31 16.99 8.47
CA TYR A 317 9.33 17.06 9.55
C TYR A 317 7.96 16.55 9.09
N PRO A 318 7.07 16.18 10.04
CA PRO A 318 5.66 15.96 9.74
C PRO A 318 4.96 17.23 9.22
N PRO A 319 3.88 17.11 8.43
CA PRO A 319 3.13 18.26 7.92
C PRO A 319 2.73 19.28 9.00
N ALA A 320 2.26 18.81 10.15
CA ALA A 320 1.86 19.67 11.28
C ALA A 320 2.97 20.59 11.81
N PHE A 321 4.24 20.31 11.51
CA PHE A 321 5.36 21.22 11.83
C PHE A 321 5.34 22.45 10.92
N TYR A 322 5.21 22.25 9.62
CA TYR A 322 5.25 23.33 8.64
C TYR A 322 4.06 24.29 8.79
N ASP A 323 2.91 23.78 9.23
CA ASP A 323 1.72 24.60 9.50
C ASP A 323 1.91 25.59 10.66
N LYS A 324 2.80 25.27 11.61
CA LYS A 324 3.12 26.12 12.77
C LYS A 324 4.20 27.17 12.47
N MET A 325 4.89 27.05 11.34
CA MET A 325 6.05 27.91 10.99
C MET A 325 5.69 29.07 10.06
N LYS A 326 4.41 29.40 10.00
CA LYS A 326 3.87 30.56 9.24
C LYS A 326 4.14 31.89 9.90
#